data_84dd5c0c4896efb1c6209487e93ec1ac
#
_entry.id   84dd5c0c4896efb1c6209487e93ec1ac
#
_cell.length_a   1.000
_cell.length_b   1.000
_cell.length_c   1.000
_cell.angle_alpha   90.00
_cell.angle_beta   90.00
_cell.angle_gamma   90.00
#
_symmetry.space_group_name_H-M   'P 1'
#
loop_
_entity.id
_entity.type
_entity.pdbx_description
1 polymer ?
#
loop_
_entity_poly.entity_id
_entity_poly.type
_entity_poly.pdbx_seq_one_letter_code
_entity_poly.pdbx_strand_id
1 'polypeptide(L)'
;MENTEVLQTLLQIIEDYQNAEGWTDLALIGKPLSTSNVNYKSLGYSKLKGLIEDFPDDLELRKDSTHGVPVMYVRAITSSDLPYSPPLVEKKSDLPARKPVTITSKLTEWAYIRDFAQVIQSLSDMVLPERWYFKSQNTAYPNPVLANYLSCTFSRLTKEMEKIAITDRYATFDTGLVNHFYDPVYALFEKNKNTGRQDWFFLDFCAANTGKSGKILTSAFDLLPERAQYFYHPSELFYDFTAPELQVNWNQLILDNLSHLPVEFLEENKPSGFEMKDTSAMNIMEKYNYFESMATAIENDGRRLRSIKNRFSDSLSLALKKVRWNFRTAVPMYHPASNKVLLLLPLSFMDDEIVDLALVMDKALPSGSYIGHTVIPLSWAYNNARLITRPNSDWLIPEQIETNEVEEP
;
A
#
# COMPACT_ATOMS: atom_id res chain seq x y z
N MET A 1 36.82 21.50 -4.92
CA MET A 1 35.56 22.04 -4.41
C MET A 1 34.92 20.91 -3.62
N GLU A 2 34.63 21.14 -2.37
CA GLU A 2 33.97 20.10 -1.54
C GLU A 2 32.52 19.93 -1.98
N ASN A 3 31.98 18.72 -1.90
CA ASN A 3 30.61 18.41 -2.31
C ASN A 3 29.56 19.36 -1.68
N THR A 4 29.86 19.87 -0.48
CA THR A 4 28.99 20.81 0.24
C THR A 4 28.88 22.18 -0.45
N GLU A 5 29.96 22.69 -1.05
CA GLU A 5 29.95 23.99 -1.78
C GLU A 5 29.18 23.87 -3.09
N VAL A 6 29.27 22.69 -3.76
CA VAL A 6 28.52 22.41 -4.99
C VAL A 6 27.02 22.33 -4.68
N LEU A 7 26.64 21.63 -3.60
CA LEU A 7 25.25 21.53 -3.17
C LEU A 7 24.66 22.90 -2.81
N GLN A 8 25.36 23.71 -2.03
CA GLN A 8 24.89 25.06 -1.67
C GLN A 8 24.66 25.93 -2.90
N THR A 9 25.55 25.85 -3.89
CA THR A 9 25.40 26.59 -5.15
C THR A 9 24.18 26.09 -5.95
N LEU A 10 23.94 24.77 -5.97
CA LEU A 10 22.76 24.20 -6.63
C LEU A 10 21.47 24.63 -5.94
N LEU A 11 21.40 24.57 -4.62
CA LEU A 11 20.23 24.99 -3.83
C LEU A 11 19.89 26.46 -4.09
N GLN A 12 20.87 27.35 -4.10
CA GLN A 12 20.65 28.78 -4.38
C GLN A 12 20.11 29.00 -5.79
N ILE A 13 20.67 28.34 -6.82
CA ILE A 13 20.21 28.45 -8.19
C ILE A 13 18.78 27.89 -8.34
N ILE A 14 18.47 26.77 -7.69
CA ILE A 14 17.14 26.19 -7.71
C ILE A 14 16.12 27.17 -7.11
N GLU A 15 16.43 27.79 -5.98
CA GLU A 15 15.58 28.78 -5.33
C GLU A 15 15.37 30.03 -6.20
N ASP A 16 16.41 30.53 -6.87
CA ASP A 16 16.34 31.71 -7.73
C ASP A 16 15.50 31.50 -9.01
N TYR A 17 15.41 30.27 -9.52
CA TYR A 17 14.75 29.95 -10.79
C TYR A 17 13.49 29.06 -10.64
N GLN A 18 13.02 28.82 -9.40
CA GLN A 18 11.83 28.02 -9.16
C GLN A 18 10.54 28.70 -9.67
N ASN A 19 9.62 27.88 -10.14
CA ASN A 19 8.28 28.32 -10.50
C ASN A 19 7.39 28.44 -9.23
N ALA A 20 6.13 28.83 -9.42
CA ALA A 20 5.16 28.98 -8.32
C ALA A 20 4.90 27.68 -7.54
N GLU A 21 5.31 26.54 -8.08
CA GLU A 21 5.17 25.20 -7.46
C GLU A 21 6.48 24.73 -6.80
N GLY A 22 7.53 25.55 -6.76
CA GLY A 22 8.83 25.22 -6.18
C GLY A 22 9.72 24.34 -7.06
N TRP A 23 9.39 24.16 -8.36
CA TRP A 23 10.17 23.37 -9.31
C TRP A 23 10.95 24.24 -10.27
N THR A 24 12.18 23.83 -10.56
CA THR A 24 13.06 24.49 -11.53
C THR A 24 13.33 23.58 -12.72
N ASP A 25 13.17 24.09 -13.94
CA ASP A 25 13.55 23.36 -15.14
C ASP A 25 15.07 23.14 -15.17
N LEU A 26 15.49 21.88 -15.31
CA LEU A 26 16.90 21.49 -15.33
C LEU A 26 17.71 22.22 -16.42
N ALA A 27 17.06 22.60 -17.52
CA ALA A 27 17.70 23.36 -18.60
C ALA A 27 18.12 24.76 -18.15
N LEU A 28 17.44 25.37 -17.18
CA LEU A 28 17.73 26.72 -16.68
C LEU A 28 18.93 26.74 -15.73
N ILE A 29 19.32 25.61 -15.13
CA ILE A 29 20.38 25.52 -14.12
C ILE A 29 21.78 25.52 -14.74
N GLY A 30 21.94 24.93 -15.91
CA GLY A 30 23.26 24.69 -16.50
C GLY A 30 24.11 25.93 -16.72
N LYS A 31 23.51 27.05 -17.15
CA LYS A 31 24.19 28.32 -17.41
C LYS A 31 24.58 29.07 -16.11
N PRO A 32 23.67 29.28 -15.14
CA PRO A 32 24.01 29.87 -13.85
C PRO A 32 25.09 29.07 -13.11
N LEU A 33 25.01 27.74 -13.12
CA LEU A 33 26.00 26.87 -12.47
C LEU A 33 27.42 27.07 -13.03
N SER A 34 27.52 27.18 -14.37
CA SER A 34 28.81 27.48 -15.03
C SER A 34 29.34 28.87 -14.68
N THR A 35 28.46 29.86 -14.47
CA THR A 35 28.83 31.23 -14.09
C THR A 35 29.36 31.27 -12.63
N SER A 36 28.86 30.39 -11.79
CA SER A 36 29.29 30.23 -10.38
C SER A 36 30.55 29.35 -10.23
N ASN A 37 31.33 29.17 -11.28
CA ASN A 37 32.57 28.37 -11.32
C ASN A 37 32.37 26.86 -11.02
N VAL A 38 31.14 26.35 -11.02
CA VAL A 38 30.86 24.92 -10.87
C VAL A 38 30.63 24.31 -12.26
N ASN A 39 31.61 23.53 -12.73
CA ASN A 39 31.48 22.82 -13.99
C ASN A 39 31.30 21.32 -13.74
N TYR A 40 30.07 20.81 -13.92
CA TYR A 40 29.75 19.42 -13.67
C TYR A 40 30.60 18.44 -14.51
N LYS A 41 31.05 18.86 -15.70
CA LYS A 41 31.92 18.01 -16.54
C LYS A 41 33.32 17.86 -15.93
N SER A 42 33.85 18.89 -15.30
CA SER A 42 35.16 18.82 -14.59
C SER A 42 35.06 18.00 -13.29
N LEU A 43 33.85 17.81 -12.75
CA LEU A 43 33.55 16.96 -11.58
C LEU A 43 33.31 15.48 -12.00
N GLY A 44 33.41 15.16 -13.32
CA GLY A 44 33.29 13.77 -13.80
C GLY A 44 31.91 13.39 -14.32
N TYR A 45 30.93 14.31 -14.33
CA TYR A 45 29.56 14.00 -14.78
C TYR A 45 29.36 14.32 -16.26
N SER A 46 28.86 13.37 -17.03
CA SER A 46 28.56 13.55 -18.44
C SER A 46 27.34 14.46 -18.69
N LYS A 47 26.43 14.52 -17.72
CA LYS A 47 25.18 15.32 -17.76
C LYS A 47 24.92 15.95 -16.39
N LEU A 48 24.27 17.12 -16.40
CA LEU A 48 23.86 17.82 -15.16
C LEU A 48 22.93 16.96 -14.26
N LYS A 49 22.09 16.14 -14.89
CA LYS A 49 21.24 15.20 -14.18
C LYS A 49 22.04 14.28 -13.25
N GLY A 50 23.17 13.73 -13.71
CA GLY A 50 24.03 12.87 -12.90
C GLY A 50 24.62 13.56 -11.67
N LEU A 51 24.96 14.85 -11.77
CA LEU A 51 25.42 15.64 -10.62
C LEU A 51 24.30 15.80 -9.57
N ILE A 52 23.05 16.01 -10.01
CA ILE A 52 21.91 16.20 -9.11
C ILE A 52 21.51 14.88 -8.44
N GLU A 53 21.62 13.76 -9.14
CA GLU A 53 21.36 12.41 -8.61
C GLU A 53 22.32 11.99 -7.48
N ASP A 54 23.45 12.66 -7.32
CA ASP A 54 24.37 12.42 -6.20
C ASP A 54 23.95 13.10 -4.90
N PHE A 55 22.90 13.92 -4.92
CA PHE A 55 22.32 14.58 -3.74
C PHE A 55 20.86 14.19 -3.50
N PRO A 56 20.56 12.88 -3.34
CA PRO A 56 19.18 12.37 -3.25
C PRO A 56 18.45 12.81 -1.97
N ASP A 57 19.19 13.19 -0.92
CA ASP A 57 18.63 13.64 0.36
C ASP A 57 18.24 15.13 0.34
N ASP A 58 18.82 15.91 -0.58
CA ASP A 58 18.66 17.36 -0.65
C ASP A 58 17.87 17.81 -1.90
N LEU A 59 17.87 17.01 -2.97
CA LEU A 59 17.31 17.38 -4.27
C LEU A 59 16.40 16.28 -4.83
N GLU A 60 15.21 16.67 -5.29
CA GLU A 60 14.25 15.78 -5.95
C GLU A 60 14.19 16.07 -7.45
N LEU A 61 14.23 15.01 -8.28
CA LEU A 61 14.07 15.07 -9.73
C LEU A 61 12.71 14.56 -10.18
N ARG A 62 12.04 15.31 -11.05
CA ARG A 62 10.77 14.92 -11.69
C ARG A 62 10.87 15.01 -13.19
N LYS A 63 10.36 14.03 -13.90
CA LYS A 63 10.19 14.03 -15.36
C LYS A 63 8.75 14.39 -15.70
N ASP A 64 8.56 15.44 -16.48
CA ASP A 64 7.25 15.79 -17.06
C ASP A 64 7.24 15.49 -18.55
N SER A 65 6.22 14.77 -19.01
CA SER A 65 6.02 14.38 -20.42
C SER A 65 4.71 14.91 -20.99
N THR A 66 4.02 15.81 -20.29
CA THR A 66 2.65 16.30 -20.65
C THR A 66 2.60 17.13 -21.92
N HIS A 67 3.73 17.70 -22.38
CA HIS A 67 3.76 18.60 -23.55
C HIS A 67 4.58 18.05 -24.73
N GLY A 68 4.65 16.74 -24.90
CA GLY A 68 5.23 16.09 -26.08
C GLY A 68 6.76 15.96 -26.09
N VAL A 69 7.50 16.81 -25.39
CA VAL A 69 8.94 16.69 -25.17
C VAL A 69 9.16 16.52 -23.67
N PRO A 70 9.83 15.44 -23.22
CA PRO A 70 10.05 15.23 -21.79
C PRO A 70 10.99 16.29 -21.22
N VAL A 71 10.50 17.06 -20.25
CA VAL A 71 11.25 18.07 -19.50
C VAL A 71 11.58 17.51 -18.12
N MET A 72 12.81 17.75 -17.65
CA MET A 72 13.26 17.38 -16.32
C MET A 72 13.22 18.58 -15.39
N TYR A 73 12.58 18.43 -14.26
CA TYR A 73 12.51 19.41 -13.20
C TYR A 73 13.28 18.95 -11.97
N VAL A 74 13.80 19.89 -11.20
CA VAL A 74 14.44 19.65 -9.90
C VAL A 74 13.90 20.62 -8.86
N ARG A 75 13.80 20.20 -7.62
CA ARG A 75 13.51 21.07 -6.47
C ARG A 75 14.40 20.72 -5.28
N ALA A 76 14.59 21.69 -4.40
CA ALA A 76 15.18 21.46 -3.09
C ALA A 76 14.16 20.71 -2.19
N ILE A 77 14.61 19.70 -1.47
CA ILE A 77 13.82 19.02 -0.44
C ILE A 77 13.87 19.92 0.80
N THR A 78 12.76 20.54 1.18
CA THR A 78 12.67 21.36 2.38
C THR A 78 12.35 20.48 3.60
N SER A 79 12.68 20.94 4.80
CA SER A 79 12.37 20.22 6.06
C SER A 79 10.87 19.94 6.28
N SER A 80 9.98 20.59 5.50
CA SER A 80 8.55 20.27 5.41
C SER A 80 8.23 19.12 4.47
N ASP A 81 9.13 18.76 3.56
CA ASP A 81 8.99 17.68 2.58
C ASP A 81 9.60 16.37 3.08
N LEU A 82 10.39 16.42 4.14
CA LEU A 82 10.94 15.23 4.78
C LEU A 82 9.87 14.56 5.64
N PRO A 83 9.66 13.24 5.51
CA PRO A 83 8.82 12.51 6.43
C PRO A 83 9.37 12.72 7.86
N TYR A 84 8.46 13.01 8.81
CA TYR A 84 8.81 13.19 10.22
C TYR A 84 9.63 11.99 10.70
N SER A 85 10.91 12.19 10.85
CA SER A 85 11.81 11.29 11.58
C SER A 85 11.96 11.84 12.99
N PRO A 86 11.60 11.08 14.04
CA PRO A 86 11.93 11.50 15.39
C PRO A 86 13.45 11.72 15.50
N PRO A 87 13.93 12.66 16.34
CA PRO A 87 15.34 13.02 16.43
C PRO A 87 16.18 11.78 16.72
N LEU A 88 17.05 11.41 15.79
CA LEU A 88 18.05 10.37 15.97
C LEU A 88 18.99 10.79 17.09
N VAL A 89 18.94 10.08 18.19
CA VAL A 89 20.00 10.12 19.19
C VAL A 89 21.22 9.44 18.55
N GLU A 90 22.17 10.24 18.10
CA GLU A 90 23.46 9.74 17.60
C GLU A 90 24.17 8.91 18.68
N LYS A 91 24.02 7.59 18.59
CA LYS A 91 24.98 6.65 19.17
C LYS A 91 25.92 6.21 18.07
N LYS A 92 27.11 6.77 18.01
CA LYS A 92 28.23 6.22 17.25
C LYS A 92 28.46 4.78 17.71
N SER A 93 28.13 3.82 16.85
CA SER A 93 28.58 2.44 16.99
C SER A 93 29.65 2.18 15.94
N ASP A 94 30.90 2.04 16.39
CA ASP A 94 32.02 1.53 15.61
C ASP A 94 31.81 0.03 15.36
N LEU A 95 30.88 -0.33 14.48
CA LEU A 95 30.72 -1.71 13.97
C LEU A 95 30.87 -1.70 12.46
N PRO A 96 31.64 -2.63 11.87
CA PRO A 96 31.84 -2.69 10.42
C PRO A 96 30.49 -2.88 9.71
N ALA A 97 30.27 -2.08 8.65
CA ALA A 97 29.08 -2.09 7.84
C ALA A 97 28.79 -3.53 7.35
N ARG A 98 27.73 -4.15 7.87
CA ARG A 98 27.22 -5.43 7.36
C ARG A 98 26.70 -5.21 5.94
N LYS A 99 27.08 -6.10 5.01
CA LYS A 99 26.49 -6.12 3.65
C LYS A 99 24.98 -6.22 3.78
N PRO A 100 24.21 -5.43 3.00
CA PRO A 100 22.76 -5.53 3.03
C PRO A 100 22.33 -6.97 2.66
N VAL A 101 21.67 -7.65 3.58
CA VAL A 101 21.08 -8.97 3.34
C VAL A 101 19.79 -8.73 2.57
N THR A 102 19.75 -9.19 1.32
CA THR A 102 18.51 -9.12 0.53
C THR A 102 17.50 -10.09 1.14
N ILE A 103 16.43 -9.58 1.75
CA ILE A 103 15.37 -10.38 2.35
C ILE A 103 14.26 -10.56 1.28
N THR A 104 13.82 -11.79 1.04
CA THR A 104 12.67 -12.05 0.17
C THR A 104 11.39 -11.47 0.78
N SER A 105 10.48 -10.96 -0.05
CA SER A 105 9.24 -10.31 0.40
C SER A 105 8.18 -11.27 0.90
N LYS A 106 8.35 -12.59 0.69
CA LYS A 106 7.40 -13.62 1.14
C LYS A 106 7.91 -14.31 2.39
N LEU A 107 7.11 -14.25 3.46
CA LEU A 107 7.44 -14.84 4.76
C LEU A 107 7.74 -16.35 4.65
N THR A 108 6.95 -17.09 3.88
CA THR A 108 7.10 -18.55 3.69
C THR A 108 8.31 -18.95 2.83
N GLU A 109 8.84 -18.03 2.03
CA GLU A 109 10.10 -18.23 1.31
C GLU A 109 11.31 -17.86 2.18
N TRP A 110 11.14 -16.92 3.11
CA TRP A 110 12.19 -16.46 4.03
C TRP A 110 12.38 -17.41 5.21
N ALA A 111 11.27 -17.91 5.78
CA ALA A 111 11.31 -18.78 6.95
C ALA A 111 10.51 -20.05 6.75
N TYR A 112 11.05 -21.16 7.25
CA TYR A 112 10.32 -22.42 7.32
C TYR A 112 9.32 -22.38 8.47
N ILE A 113 8.05 -22.48 8.15
CA ILE A 113 6.91 -22.52 9.06
C ILE A 113 6.24 -23.87 8.86
N ARG A 114 6.20 -24.72 9.88
CA ARG A 114 5.73 -26.12 9.75
C ARG A 114 4.29 -26.24 9.32
N ASP A 115 3.41 -25.63 10.09
CA ASP A 115 1.96 -25.58 9.86
C ASP A 115 1.52 -24.12 9.98
N PHE A 116 1.38 -23.46 8.85
CA PHE A 116 1.04 -22.05 8.82
C PHE A 116 -0.33 -21.76 9.42
N ALA A 117 -1.33 -22.64 9.20
CA ALA A 117 -2.66 -22.47 9.75
C ALA A 117 -2.65 -22.56 11.28
N GLN A 118 -1.92 -23.52 11.86
CA GLN A 118 -1.77 -23.63 13.31
C GLN A 118 -1.00 -22.44 13.89
N VAL A 119 0.03 -21.94 13.21
CA VAL A 119 0.80 -20.77 13.63
C VAL A 119 -0.08 -19.51 13.63
N ILE A 120 -0.91 -19.31 12.60
CA ILE A 120 -1.88 -18.21 12.54
C ILE A 120 -2.93 -18.34 13.66
N GLN A 121 -3.40 -19.56 13.97
CA GLN A 121 -4.31 -19.78 15.10
C GLN A 121 -3.65 -19.39 16.42
N SER A 122 -2.40 -19.79 16.67
CA SER A 122 -1.67 -19.42 17.89
C SER A 122 -1.48 -17.91 18.03
N LEU A 123 -1.27 -17.19 16.92
CA LEU A 123 -1.23 -15.73 16.91
C LEU A 123 -2.59 -15.12 17.28
N SER A 124 -3.67 -15.64 16.68
CA SER A 124 -5.04 -15.20 16.99
C SER A 124 -5.39 -15.35 18.46
N ASP A 125 -4.94 -16.44 19.11
CA ASP A 125 -5.19 -16.72 20.53
C ASP A 125 -4.37 -15.80 21.46
N MET A 126 -3.24 -15.28 20.98
CA MET A 126 -2.33 -14.42 21.75
C MET A 126 -2.71 -12.95 21.72
N VAL A 127 -3.22 -12.45 20.60
CA VAL A 127 -3.48 -11.03 20.36
C VAL A 127 -4.84 -10.59 20.88
N LEU A 128 -5.11 -9.29 20.88
CA LEU A 128 -6.44 -8.77 21.23
C LEU A 128 -7.53 -9.45 20.39
N PRO A 129 -8.65 -9.82 21.00
CA PRO A 129 -9.73 -10.49 20.29
C PRO A 129 -10.25 -9.67 19.11
N GLU A 130 -10.20 -10.26 17.95
CA GLU A 130 -10.73 -9.68 16.71
C GLU A 130 -11.28 -10.80 15.84
N ARG A 131 -12.26 -10.48 14.99
CA ARG A 131 -12.75 -11.43 13.99
C ARG A 131 -11.81 -11.43 12.77
N TRP A 132 -11.09 -12.52 12.60
CA TRP A 132 -10.10 -12.71 11.55
C TRP A 132 -10.62 -13.52 10.35
N TYR A 133 -11.94 -13.56 10.17
CA TYR A 133 -12.62 -14.29 9.10
C TYR A 133 -13.89 -13.57 8.67
N PHE A 134 -14.31 -13.79 7.43
CA PHE A 134 -15.54 -13.26 6.86
C PHE A 134 -16.75 -14.12 7.18
N LYS A 135 -17.95 -13.75 6.69
CA LYS A 135 -19.22 -14.42 6.98
C LYS A 135 -19.18 -15.90 6.54
N SER A 136 -18.65 -16.19 5.35
CA SER A 136 -18.40 -17.56 4.89
C SER A 136 -17.06 -18.05 5.41
N GLN A 137 -17.11 -18.93 6.42
CA GLN A 137 -15.87 -19.47 7.03
C GLN A 137 -15.41 -20.71 6.26
N ASN A 138 -14.18 -20.65 5.71
CA ASN A 138 -13.49 -21.86 5.27
C ASN A 138 -12.80 -22.53 6.48
N THR A 139 -13.22 -23.75 6.81
CA THR A 139 -12.67 -24.50 7.96
C THR A 139 -11.20 -24.91 7.78
N ALA A 140 -10.70 -24.97 6.54
CA ALA A 140 -9.29 -25.27 6.25
C ALA A 140 -8.36 -24.08 6.61
N TYR A 141 -8.88 -22.86 6.59
CA TYR A 141 -8.12 -21.62 6.91
C TYR A 141 -8.92 -20.79 7.92
N PRO A 142 -8.80 -21.07 9.22
CA PRO A 142 -9.68 -20.51 10.24
C PRO A 142 -9.58 -18.97 10.39
N ASN A 143 -8.44 -18.36 10.05
CA ASN A 143 -8.19 -16.93 10.22
C ASN A 143 -7.55 -16.30 8.96
N PRO A 144 -8.24 -16.30 7.80
CA PRO A 144 -7.64 -15.86 6.53
C PRO A 144 -7.23 -14.37 6.54
N VAL A 145 -7.98 -13.51 7.22
CA VAL A 145 -7.64 -12.09 7.36
C VAL A 145 -6.31 -11.90 8.11
N LEU A 146 -6.09 -12.68 9.20
CA LEU A 146 -4.83 -12.62 9.97
C LEU A 146 -3.65 -13.17 9.17
N ALA A 147 -3.86 -14.25 8.40
CA ALA A 147 -2.83 -14.81 7.52
C ALA A 147 -2.39 -13.80 6.46
N ASN A 148 -3.35 -13.14 5.79
CA ASN A 148 -3.08 -12.06 4.83
C ASN A 148 -2.39 -10.88 5.52
N TYR A 149 -2.90 -10.44 6.68
CA TYR A 149 -2.31 -9.35 7.46
C TYR A 149 -0.83 -9.62 7.78
N LEU A 150 -0.49 -10.79 8.32
CA LEU A 150 0.89 -11.13 8.68
C LEU A 150 1.80 -11.18 7.44
N SER A 151 1.33 -11.78 6.34
CA SER A 151 2.08 -11.89 5.09
C SER A 151 2.36 -10.52 4.47
N CYS A 152 1.36 -9.64 4.39
CA CYS A 152 1.50 -8.28 3.88
C CYS A 152 2.37 -7.41 4.80
N THR A 153 2.23 -7.55 6.13
CA THR A 153 3.06 -6.85 7.10
C THR A 153 4.53 -7.23 6.96
N PHE A 154 4.84 -8.53 6.85
CA PHE A 154 6.21 -8.97 6.59
C PHE A 154 6.74 -8.40 5.26
N SER A 155 5.96 -8.49 4.18
CA SER A 155 6.35 -7.90 2.89
C SER A 155 6.60 -6.39 2.99
N ARG A 156 5.85 -5.66 3.82
CA ARG A 156 6.10 -4.24 4.08
C ARG A 156 7.41 -4.02 4.83
N LEU A 157 7.64 -4.78 5.91
CA LEU A 157 8.85 -4.68 6.72
C LEU A 157 10.13 -4.94 5.92
N THR A 158 10.09 -5.82 4.89
CA THR A 158 11.27 -6.04 4.01
C THR A 158 11.64 -4.83 3.16
N LYS A 159 10.72 -3.88 3.00
CA LYS A 159 10.95 -2.63 2.25
C LYS A 159 11.38 -1.47 3.15
N GLU A 160 11.36 -1.66 4.48
CA GLU A 160 11.75 -0.67 5.48
C GLU A 160 13.08 -1.07 6.11
N MET A 161 14.00 -0.13 6.25
CA MET A 161 15.30 -0.41 6.87
C MET A 161 15.12 -0.75 8.36
N GLU A 162 15.91 -1.71 8.85
CA GLU A 162 16.03 -2.08 10.28
C GLU A 162 14.74 -2.59 10.96
N LYS A 163 13.65 -2.84 10.19
CA LYS A 163 12.40 -3.36 10.74
C LYS A 163 12.39 -4.88 10.93
N ILE A 164 13.39 -5.58 10.39
CA ILE A 164 13.64 -7.00 10.65
C ILE A 164 15.02 -7.09 11.30
N ALA A 165 15.06 -7.37 12.59
CA ALA A 165 16.32 -7.49 13.33
C ALA A 165 16.88 -8.90 13.16
N ILE A 166 18.17 -8.99 12.84
CA ILE A 166 18.88 -10.24 12.55
C ILE A 166 20.20 -10.28 13.33
N THR A 167 20.40 -11.38 14.05
CA THR A 167 21.70 -11.76 14.65
C THR A 167 22.22 -13.02 13.97
N ASP A 168 23.38 -13.54 14.39
CA ASP A 168 23.93 -14.76 13.82
C ASP A 168 23.03 -16.00 14.06
N ARG A 169 22.24 -15.96 15.14
CA ARG A 169 21.42 -17.10 15.58
C ARG A 169 19.91 -16.84 15.47
N TYR A 170 19.45 -15.64 15.71
CA TYR A 170 18.03 -15.29 15.78
C TYR A 170 17.66 -14.17 14.85
N ALA A 171 16.40 -14.19 14.41
CA ALA A 171 15.78 -13.07 13.71
C ALA A 171 14.41 -12.78 14.32
N THR A 172 13.95 -11.52 14.22
CA THR A 172 12.67 -11.11 14.75
C THR A 172 12.12 -9.90 14.00
N PHE A 173 10.79 -9.78 14.00
CA PHE A 173 10.09 -8.56 13.59
C PHE A 173 8.84 -8.33 14.46
N ASP A 174 8.41 -7.10 14.58
CA ASP A 174 7.15 -6.72 15.22
C ASP A 174 5.99 -7.02 14.28
N THR A 175 5.02 -7.81 14.74
CA THR A 175 3.82 -8.17 13.94
C THR A 175 2.86 -7.00 13.74
N GLY A 176 3.03 -5.88 14.47
CA GLY A 176 2.09 -4.77 14.52
C GLY A 176 0.84 -5.05 15.37
N LEU A 177 0.77 -6.22 15.98
CA LEU A 177 -0.32 -6.64 16.87
C LEU A 177 0.10 -6.56 18.34
N VAL A 178 -0.88 -6.49 19.23
CA VAL A 178 -0.65 -6.42 20.68
C VAL A 178 -1.42 -7.51 21.41
N ASN A 179 -0.89 -7.92 22.57
CA ASN A 179 -1.56 -8.87 23.45
C ASN A 179 -2.63 -8.18 24.32
N HIS A 180 -3.25 -8.91 25.24
CA HIS A 180 -4.25 -8.40 26.17
C HIS A 180 -3.77 -7.29 27.12
N PHE A 181 -2.45 -7.13 27.28
CA PHE A 181 -1.82 -6.07 28.06
C PHE A 181 -1.37 -4.88 27.21
N TYR A 182 -1.66 -4.91 25.90
CA TYR A 182 -1.17 -3.95 24.90
C TYR A 182 0.35 -3.99 24.69
N ASP A 183 1.01 -5.07 25.08
CA ASP A 183 2.42 -5.28 24.74
C ASP A 183 2.55 -5.73 23.29
N PRO A 184 3.55 -5.22 22.53
CA PRO A 184 3.82 -5.66 21.17
C PRO A 184 4.11 -7.17 21.09
N VAL A 185 3.56 -7.81 20.06
CA VAL A 185 3.81 -9.23 19.76
C VAL A 185 4.82 -9.34 18.62
N TYR A 186 5.90 -10.05 18.89
CA TYR A 186 6.99 -10.31 17.95
C TYR A 186 6.94 -11.72 17.40
N ALA A 187 7.31 -11.87 16.12
CA ALA A 187 7.61 -13.19 15.55
C ALA A 187 9.09 -13.49 15.74
N LEU A 188 9.43 -14.59 16.39
CA LEU A 188 10.80 -15.01 16.70
C LEU A 188 11.20 -16.21 15.84
N PHE A 189 12.40 -16.14 15.27
CA PHE A 189 12.98 -17.16 14.40
C PHE A 189 14.38 -17.54 14.88
N GLU A 190 14.78 -18.80 14.65
CA GLU A 190 16.15 -19.29 14.83
C GLU A 190 16.77 -19.65 13.47
N LYS A 191 18.07 -19.49 13.33
CA LYS A 191 18.80 -19.91 12.12
C LYS A 191 18.50 -21.37 11.83
N ASN A 192 18.05 -21.69 10.61
CA ASN A 192 17.72 -23.05 10.25
C ASN A 192 18.97 -23.91 10.18
N LYS A 193 18.91 -25.07 10.85
CA LYS A 193 20.02 -26.05 10.87
C LYS A 193 20.08 -26.92 9.62
N ASN A 194 18.98 -26.99 8.86
CA ASN A 194 18.88 -27.80 7.65
C ASN A 194 19.32 -26.96 6.45
N THR A 195 20.47 -27.29 5.89
CA THR A 195 20.96 -26.75 4.62
C THR A 195 20.07 -27.25 3.47
N GLY A 196 19.55 -26.33 2.64
CA GLY A 196 18.64 -26.65 1.52
C GLY A 196 17.16 -26.31 1.81
N ARG A 197 16.87 -25.70 2.93
CA ARG A 197 15.58 -25.05 3.26
C ARG A 197 15.78 -23.57 3.44
N GLN A 198 14.68 -22.86 3.80
CA GLN A 198 14.70 -21.44 4.15
C GLN A 198 15.74 -21.18 5.26
N ASP A 199 16.36 -20.03 5.24
CA ASP A 199 17.42 -19.65 6.18
C ASP A 199 16.98 -19.59 7.63
N TRP A 200 15.71 -19.33 7.87
CA TRP A 200 15.11 -19.15 9.19
C TRP A 200 14.07 -20.22 9.47
N PHE A 201 13.93 -20.55 10.74
CA PHE A 201 12.92 -21.47 11.26
C PHE A 201 12.07 -20.71 12.27
N PHE A 202 10.76 -20.69 12.07
CA PHE A 202 9.83 -20.06 13.01
C PHE A 202 9.85 -20.80 14.35
N LEU A 203 10.08 -20.06 15.44
CA LEU A 203 10.06 -20.58 16.80
C LEU A 203 8.71 -20.35 17.46
N ASP A 204 8.30 -19.08 17.56
CA ASP A 204 7.15 -18.71 18.36
C ASP A 204 6.73 -17.24 18.11
N PHE A 205 5.51 -16.89 18.49
CA PHE A 205 5.13 -15.52 18.78
C PHE A 205 5.32 -15.23 20.26
N CYS A 206 5.81 -14.04 20.61
CA CYS A 206 6.06 -13.69 22.01
C CYS A 206 6.01 -12.17 22.24
N ALA A 207 5.63 -11.78 23.46
CA ALA A 207 5.90 -10.45 23.97
C ALA A 207 7.25 -10.43 24.71
N ALA A 208 7.89 -9.27 24.76
CA ALA A 208 9.17 -9.07 25.41
C ALA A 208 9.15 -9.55 26.89
N ASN A 209 10.20 -10.22 27.32
CA ASN A 209 10.36 -10.77 28.68
C ASN A 209 9.32 -11.81 29.12
N THR A 210 8.39 -12.22 28.26
CA THR A 210 7.30 -13.14 28.61
C THR A 210 7.62 -14.56 28.17
N GLY A 211 7.51 -15.52 29.07
CA GLY A 211 7.77 -16.92 28.79
C GLY A 211 9.22 -17.20 28.37
N LYS A 212 9.44 -18.35 27.72
CA LYS A 212 10.77 -18.76 27.24
C LYS A 212 11.19 -17.95 26.02
N SER A 213 10.28 -17.81 25.05
CA SER A 213 10.55 -17.12 23.77
C SER A 213 10.76 -15.62 23.97
N GLY A 214 9.99 -14.94 24.83
CA GLY A 214 10.19 -13.53 25.13
C GLY A 214 11.48 -13.22 25.90
N LYS A 215 11.99 -14.16 26.72
CA LYS A 215 13.32 -14.04 27.33
C LYS A 215 14.43 -14.24 26.32
N ILE A 216 14.28 -15.14 25.35
CA ILE A 216 15.23 -15.29 24.25
C ILE A 216 15.25 -14.00 23.42
N LEU A 217 14.08 -13.45 23.09
CA LEU A 217 13.94 -12.22 22.34
C LEU A 217 14.76 -11.06 22.98
N THR A 218 14.54 -10.80 24.27
CA THR A 218 15.22 -9.69 24.96
C THR A 218 16.70 -9.95 25.27
N SER A 219 17.14 -11.21 25.31
CA SER A 219 18.55 -11.54 25.45
C SER A 219 19.33 -11.53 24.14
N ALA A 220 18.64 -11.72 22.99
CA ALA A 220 19.26 -11.80 21.69
C ALA A 220 19.33 -10.43 20.97
N PHE A 221 18.49 -9.47 21.36
CA PHE A 221 18.37 -8.18 20.72
C PHE A 221 18.39 -7.05 21.77
N ASP A 222 19.39 -6.18 21.70
CA ASP A 222 19.51 -5.00 22.58
C ASP A 222 18.40 -3.98 22.30
N LEU A 223 18.01 -3.85 21.04
CA LEU A 223 16.89 -3.02 20.57
C LEU A 223 15.94 -3.87 19.74
N LEU A 224 14.67 -3.87 20.13
CA LEU A 224 13.63 -4.57 19.38
C LEU A 224 13.17 -3.73 18.18
N PRO A 225 12.90 -4.36 17.02
CA PRO A 225 12.45 -3.66 15.84
C PRO A 225 11.06 -3.05 16.05
N GLU A 226 10.84 -1.91 15.42
CA GLU A 226 9.53 -1.26 15.42
C GLU A 226 8.59 -1.89 14.40
N ARG A 227 7.28 -1.72 14.60
CA ARG A 227 6.24 -2.16 13.67
C ARG A 227 6.35 -1.50 12.28
N ALA A 228 5.71 -2.09 11.29
CA ALA A 228 5.58 -1.53 9.95
C ALA A 228 4.90 -0.14 9.97
N GLN A 229 5.40 0.78 9.15
CA GLN A 229 4.84 2.12 8.99
C GLN A 229 4.12 2.19 7.65
N TYR A 230 2.80 2.36 7.69
CA TYR A 230 1.95 2.38 6.50
C TYR A 230 1.64 3.79 5.99
N PHE A 231 1.71 4.80 6.84
CA PHE A 231 1.47 6.21 6.53
C PHE A 231 2.46 7.10 7.27
N TYR A 232 2.71 8.29 6.74
CA TYR A 232 3.62 9.27 7.35
C TYR A 232 2.86 10.45 7.95
N HIS A 233 1.76 10.85 7.31
CA HIS A 233 0.95 11.97 7.79
C HIS A 233 -0.48 11.52 8.14
N PRO A 234 -1.02 11.93 9.30
CA PRO A 234 -2.41 11.62 9.66
C PRO A 234 -3.44 12.07 8.62
N SER A 235 -3.14 13.13 7.85
CA SER A 235 -4.01 13.62 6.78
C SER A 235 -4.22 12.62 5.64
N GLU A 236 -3.32 11.64 5.46
CA GLU A 236 -3.48 10.57 4.47
C GLU A 236 -4.63 9.61 4.81
N LEU A 237 -5.04 9.58 6.08
CA LEU A 237 -6.06 8.67 6.59
C LEU A 237 -7.49 9.21 6.45
N PHE A 238 -7.66 10.47 6.06
CA PHE A 238 -8.96 11.13 6.04
C PHE A 238 -9.28 11.72 4.67
N TYR A 239 -10.57 11.69 4.32
CA TYR A 239 -11.05 12.37 3.14
C TYR A 239 -10.98 13.89 3.32
N ASP A 240 -10.35 14.57 2.37
CA ASP A 240 -10.26 16.02 2.36
C ASP A 240 -11.51 16.64 1.72
N PHE A 241 -12.35 17.25 2.55
CA PHE A 241 -13.60 17.91 2.12
C PHE A 241 -13.37 19.19 1.33
N THR A 242 -12.15 19.72 1.34
CA THR A 242 -11.78 20.93 0.57
C THR A 242 -11.23 20.58 -0.81
N ALA A 243 -10.97 19.30 -1.07
CA ALA A 243 -10.49 18.82 -2.36
C ALA A 243 -11.49 19.14 -3.49
N PRO A 244 -10.98 19.39 -4.70
CA PRO A 244 -11.83 19.48 -5.89
C PRO A 244 -12.64 18.19 -6.11
N GLU A 245 -13.65 18.29 -6.99
CA GLU A 245 -14.54 17.16 -7.29
C GLU A 245 -13.76 15.90 -7.71
N LEU A 246 -14.17 14.77 -7.18
CA LEU A 246 -13.61 13.46 -7.50
C LEU A 246 -13.81 13.14 -8.98
N GLN A 247 -12.72 12.80 -9.66
CA GLN A 247 -12.70 12.43 -11.07
C GLN A 247 -12.69 10.92 -11.24
N VAL A 248 -13.60 10.39 -12.07
CA VAL A 248 -13.67 8.95 -12.37
C VAL A 248 -13.87 8.73 -13.86
N ASN A 249 -13.03 7.91 -14.47
CA ASN A 249 -13.26 7.41 -15.82
C ASN A 249 -14.20 6.19 -15.76
N TRP A 250 -15.50 6.45 -15.66
CA TRP A 250 -16.50 5.40 -15.47
C TRP A 250 -16.52 4.35 -16.58
N ASN A 251 -16.28 4.74 -17.84
CA ASN A 251 -16.31 3.77 -18.94
C ASN A 251 -15.26 2.68 -18.73
N GLN A 252 -14.02 3.08 -18.52
CA GLN A 252 -12.92 2.15 -18.29
C GLN A 252 -13.11 1.37 -16.99
N LEU A 253 -13.44 2.09 -15.89
CA LEU A 253 -13.60 1.47 -14.58
C LEU A 253 -14.69 0.37 -14.59
N ILE A 254 -15.82 0.61 -15.27
CA ILE A 254 -16.91 -0.38 -15.37
C ILE A 254 -16.45 -1.58 -16.18
N LEU A 255 -15.89 -1.36 -17.38
CA LEU A 255 -15.53 -2.44 -18.30
C LEU A 255 -14.43 -3.33 -17.74
N ASP A 256 -13.43 -2.75 -17.07
CA ASP A 256 -12.31 -3.47 -16.48
C ASP A 256 -12.68 -4.29 -15.23
N ASN A 257 -13.85 -3.99 -14.59
CA ASN A 257 -14.22 -4.57 -13.30
C ASN A 257 -15.58 -5.31 -13.30
N LEU A 258 -16.08 -5.73 -14.45
CA LEU A 258 -17.37 -6.44 -14.55
C LEU A 258 -17.40 -7.71 -13.69
N SER A 259 -16.28 -8.41 -13.57
CA SER A 259 -16.18 -9.64 -12.75
C SER A 259 -16.41 -9.42 -11.25
N HIS A 260 -16.30 -8.20 -10.78
CA HIS A 260 -16.52 -7.85 -9.38
C HIS A 260 -17.95 -7.39 -9.08
N LEU A 261 -18.74 -7.09 -10.12
CA LEU A 261 -20.12 -6.63 -9.96
C LEU A 261 -21.05 -7.76 -9.51
N PRO A 262 -22.08 -7.46 -8.68
CA PRO A 262 -23.08 -8.44 -8.30
C PRO A 262 -23.74 -9.08 -9.54
N VAL A 263 -23.98 -10.39 -9.47
CA VAL A 263 -24.58 -11.15 -10.60
C VAL A 263 -25.95 -10.59 -10.97
N GLU A 264 -26.77 -10.26 -9.97
CA GLU A 264 -28.09 -9.67 -10.14
C GLU A 264 -28.01 -8.34 -10.88
N PHE A 265 -27.03 -7.49 -10.53
CA PHE A 265 -26.80 -6.23 -11.22
C PHE A 265 -26.40 -6.45 -12.69
N LEU A 266 -25.56 -7.45 -12.97
CA LEU A 266 -25.16 -7.80 -14.33
C LEU A 266 -26.33 -8.35 -15.13
N GLU A 267 -27.19 -9.16 -14.52
CA GLU A 267 -28.38 -9.71 -15.17
C GLU A 267 -29.39 -8.62 -15.59
N GLU A 268 -29.63 -7.64 -14.71
CA GLU A 268 -30.49 -6.50 -15.01
C GLU A 268 -29.94 -5.60 -16.12
N ASN A 269 -28.62 -5.50 -16.21
CA ASN A 269 -27.91 -4.61 -17.13
C ASN A 269 -27.25 -5.31 -18.32
N LYS A 270 -27.49 -6.60 -18.53
CA LYS A 270 -26.92 -7.34 -19.66
C LYS A 270 -27.36 -6.78 -21.00
N PRO A 271 -26.49 -6.77 -22.02
CA PRO A 271 -26.85 -6.40 -23.39
C PRO A 271 -27.89 -7.34 -23.98
N SER A 272 -28.70 -6.84 -24.93
CA SER A 272 -29.70 -7.67 -25.61
C SER A 272 -29.04 -8.84 -26.33
N GLY A 273 -29.52 -10.06 -26.05
CA GLY A 273 -29.01 -11.29 -26.66
C GLY A 273 -27.75 -11.86 -26.00
N PHE A 274 -27.22 -11.24 -24.93
CA PHE A 274 -26.14 -11.82 -24.17
C PHE A 274 -26.66 -12.84 -23.15
N GLU A 275 -26.14 -14.07 -23.21
CA GLU A 275 -26.50 -15.14 -22.28
C GLU A 275 -25.60 -15.12 -21.04
N MET A 276 -26.23 -15.01 -19.87
CA MET A 276 -25.52 -15.15 -18.60
C MET A 276 -25.12 -16.61 -18.37
N LYS A 277 -23.90 -16.83 -17.92
CA LYS A 277 -23.35 -18.14 -17.58
C LYS A 277 -22.98 -18.20 -16.12
N ASP A 278 -23.14 -19.37 -15.52
CA ASP A 278 -22.58 -19.64 -14.21
C ASP A 278 -21.05 -19.69 -14.32
N THR A 279 -20.38 -18.75 -13.66
CA THR A 279 -18.92 -18.62 -13.68
C THR A 279 -18.24 -19.42 -12.57
N SER A 280 -18.98 -20.05 -11.65
CA SER A 280 -18.43 -20.76 -10.49
C SER A 280 -17.52 -21.94 -10.85
N ALA A 281 -17.85 -22.64 -11.94
CA ALA A 281 -17.10 -23.79 -12.45
C ALA A 281 -16.03 -23.45 -13.49
N MET A 282 -15.93 -22.18 -13.91
CA MET A 282 -14.98 -21.74 -14.94
C MET A 282 -13.57 -21.60 -14.37
N ASN A 283 -12.55 -21.99 -15.15
CA ASN A 283 -11.18 -21.67 -14.84
C ASN A 283 -10.89 -20.17 -15.06
N ILE A 284 -9.72 -19.69 -14.60
CA ILE A 284 -9.34 -18.26 -14.64
C ILE A 284 -9.40 -17.71 -16.08
N MET A 285 -8.90 -18.44 -17.07
CA MET A 285 -8.88 -18.00 -18.46
C MET A 285 -10.30 -17.95 -19.08
N GLU A 286 -11.15 -18.91 -18.73
CA GLU A 286 -12.55 -18.93 -19.17
C GLU A 286 -13.33 -17.77 -18.56
N LYS A 287 -13.13 -17.47 -17.27
CA LYS A 287 -13.72 -16.30 -16.61
C LYS A 287 -13.27 -15.00 -17.29
N TYR A 288 -11.97 -14.86 -17.52
CA TYR A 288 -11.41 -13.68 -18.20
C TYR A 288 -12.06 -13.48 -19.58
N ASN A 289 -12.05 -14.49 -20.45
CA ASN A 289 -12.63 -14.41 -21.79
C ASN A 289 -14.14 -14.14 -21.76
N TYR A 290 -14.87 -14.70 -20.78
CA TYR A 290 -16.30 -14.46 -20.61
C TYR A 290 -16.57 -12.99 -20.27
N PHE A 291 -15.89 -12.43 -19.27
CA PHE A 291 -16.08 -11.02 -18.88
C PHE A 291 -15.58 -10.04 -19.94
N GLU A 292 -14.55 -10.38 -20.69
CA GLU A 292 -14.08 -9.59 -21.83
C GLU A 292 -15.13 -9.55 -22.97
N SER A 293 -15.78 -10.68 -23.23
CA SER A 293 -16.88 -10.72 -24.20
C SER A 293 -18.10 -9.91 -23.75
N MET A 294 -18.39 -9.92 -22.43
CA MET A 294 -19.44 -9.10 -21.83
C MET A 294 -19.09 -7.61 -21.92
N ALA A 295 -17.84 -7.23 -21.58
CA ALA A 295 -17.36 -5.87 -21.68
C ALA A 295 -17.52 -5.31 -23.09
N THR A 296 -17.08 -6.07 -24.11
CA THR A 296 -17.24 -5.71 -25.51
C THR A 296 -18.72 -5.55 -25.91
N ALA A 297 -19.60 -6.44 -25.43
CA ALA A 297 -21.03 -6.36 -25.70
C ALA A 297 -21.68 -5.12 -25.03
N ILE A 298 -21.28 -4.79 -23.79
CA ILE A 298 -21.77 -3.58 -23.09
C ILE A 298 -21.25 -2.31 -23.76
N GLU A 299 -19.97 -2.27 -24.16
CA GLU A 299 -19.37 -1.13 -24.85
C GLU A 299 -20.09 -0.80 -26.15
N ASN A 300 -20.51 -1.83 -26.91
CA ASN A 300 -21.29 -1.68 -28.14
C ASN A 300 -22.78 -1.34 -27.88
N ASP A 301 -23.31 -1.53 -26.67
CA ASP A 301 -24.65 -1.11 -26.26
C ASP A 301 -24.62 0.20 -25.46
N GLY A 302 -24.55 1.32 -26.17
CA GLY A 302 -24.45 2.64 -25.54
C GLY A 302 -25.61 3.02 -24.60
N ARG A 303 -26.77 2.32 -24.68
CA ARG A 303 -27.86 2.54 -23.72
C ARG A 303 -27.55 1.83 -22.40
N ARG A 304 -27.08 0.60 -22.46
CA ARG A 304 -26.70 -0.18 -21.27
C ARG A 304 -25.51 0.43 -20.56
N LEU A 305 -24.46 0.77 -21.28
CA LEU A 305 -23.29 1.44 -20.70
C LEU A 305 -23.69 2.75 -19.99
N ARG A 306 -24.59 3.56 -20.60
CA ARG A 306 -25.09 4.79 -19.97
C ARG A 306 -25.91 4.49 -18.70
N SER A 307 -26.75 3.46 -18.72
CA SER A 307 -27.53 3.03 -17.55
C SER A 307 -26.65 2.63 -16.40
N ILE A 308 -25.65 1.77 -16.65
CA ILE A 308 -24.65 1.34 -15.66
C ILE A 308 -23.89 2.55 -15.11
N LYS A 309 -23.39 3.42 -15.99
CA LYS A 309 -22.67 4.64 -15.60
C LYS A 309 -23.49 5.55 -14.69
N ASN A 310 -24.77 5.75 -14.99
CA ASN A 310 -25.66 6.56 -14.15
C ASN A 310 -25.78 5.93 -12.75
N ARG A 311 -25.95 4.61 -12.66
CA ARG A 311 -26.05 3.90 -11.38
C ARG A 311 -24.78 4.05 -10.54
N PHE A 312 -23.60 3.96 -11.17
CA PHE A 312 -22.33 4.22 -10.50
C PHE A 312 -22.21 5.66 -10.02
N SER A 313 -22.62 6.64 -10.84
CA SER A 313 -22.60 8.06 -10.45
C SER A 313 -23.56 8.36 -9.30
N ASP A 314 -24.74 7.76 -9.30
CA ASP A 314 -25.73 7.93 -8.23
C ASP A 314 -25.21 7.32 -6.92
N SER A 315 -24.65 6.10 -6.98
CA SER A 315 -24.03 5.43 -5.84
C SER A 315 -22.86 6.24 -5.27
N LEU A 316 -21.98 6.79 -6.12
CA LEU A 316 -20.90 7.67 -5.69
C LEU A 316 -21.44 8.94 -5.02
N SER A 317 -22.48 9.55 -5.61
CA SER A 317 -23.10 10.76 -5.02
C SER A 317 -23.66 10.47 -3.62
N LEU A 318 -24.25 9.30 -3.43
CA LEU A 318 -24.72 8.84 -2.12
C LEU A 318 -23.54 8.61 -1.16
N ALA A 319 -22.49 7.94 -1.60
CA ALA A 319 -21.29 7.70 -0.79
C ALA A 319 -20.66 9.01 -0.30
N LEU A 320 -20.52 10.02 -1.18
CA LEU A 320 -20.00 11.35 -0.81
C LEU A 320 -20.89 12.10 0.19
N LYS A 321 -22.23 11.94 0.10
CA LYS A 321 -23.15 12.47 1.13
C LYS A 321 -22.94 11.77 2.47
N LYS A 322 -22.80 10.41 2.46
CA LYS A 322 -22.51 9.63 3.67
C LYS A 322 -21.17 10.06 4.31
N VAL A 323 -20.11 10.30 3.50
CA VAL A 323 -18.80 10.79 4.00
C VAL A 323 -18.91 12.17 4.65
N ARG A 324 -19.69 13.08 4.07
CA ARG A 324 -19.92 14.41 4.67
C ARG A 324 -20.64 14.34 6.00
N TRP A 325 -21.52 13.37 6.18
CA TRP A 325 -22.24 13.12 7.43
C TRP A 325 -21.35 12.42 8.46
N ASN A 326 -20.59 11.39 8.02
CA ASN A 326 -19.70 10.60 8.86
C ASN A 326 -18.37 10.39 8.13
N PHE A 327 -17.33 11.09 8.56
CA PHE A 327 -16.00 11.01 7.92
C PHE A 327 -15.42 9.58 7.91
N ARG A 328 -15.85 8.68 8.81
CA ARG A 328 -15.44 7.28 8.85
C ARG A 328 -15.98 6.43 7.70
N THR A 329 -16.92 6.98 6.92
CA THR A 329 -17.39 6.31 5.70
C THR A 329 -16.30 6.20 4.65
N ALA A 330 -15.37 7.17 4.56
CA ALA A 330 -14.15 7.01 3.79
C ALA A 330 -13.12 6.23 4.63
N VAL A 331 -12.80 5.01 4.20
CA VAL A 331 -11.92 4.10 4.95
C VAL A 331 -10.53 4.13 4.34
N PRO A 332 -9.46 4.44 5.12
CA PRO A 332 -8.10 4.34 4.61
C PRO A 332 -7.70 2.87 4.44
N MET A 333 -7.01 2.59 3.34
CA MET A 333 -6.39 1.29 3.06
C MET A 333 -4.95 1.45 2.61
N TYR A 334 -4.12 0.47 2.89
CA TYR A 334 -2.79 0.38 2.31
C TYR A 334 -2.83 -0.52 1.07
N HIS A 335 -2.27 -0.04 -0.04
CA HIS A 335 -2.17 -0.82 -1.28
C HIS A 335 -0.74 -1.37 -1.45
N PRO A 336 -0.52 -2.69 -1.23
CA PRO A 336 0.83 -3.27 -1.17
C PRO A 336 1.64 -3.11 -2.46
N ALA A 337 0.98 -3.19 -3.64
CA ALA A 337 1.66 -3.11 -4.92
C ALA A 337 2.18 -1.69 -5.22
N SER A 338 1.40 -0.65 -4.92
CA SER A 338 1.81 0.76 -5.13
C SER A 338 2.53 1.38 -3.93
N ASN A 339 2.56 0.67 -2.79
CA ASN A 339 3.17 1.13 -1.54
C ASN A 339 2.61 2.48 -1.04
N LYS A 340 1.28 2.67 -1.18
CA LYS A 340 0.59 3.92 -0.86
C LYS A 340 -0.61 3.69 0.02
N VAL A 341 -0.98 4.72 0.78
CA VAL A 341 -2.30 4.83 1.40
C VAL A 341 -3.29 5.36 0.36
N LEU A 342 -4.41 4.70 0.25
CA LEU A 342 -5.54 5.06 -0.61
C LEU A 342 -6.80 5.14 0.26
N LEU A 343 -7.86 5.71 -0.27
CA LEU A 343 -9.16 5.77 0.42
C LEU A 343 -10.19 4.92 -0.30
N LEU A 344 -11.08 4.31 0.48
CA LEU A 344 -12.20 3.52 0.01
C LEU A 344 -13.50 4.26 0.22
N LEU A 345 -14.37 4.25 -0.79
CA LEU A 345 -15.76 4.70 -0.68
C LEU A 345 -16.73 3.54 -0.94
N PRO A 346 -17.82 3.42 -0.16
CA PRO A 346 -18.81 2.40 -0.39
C PRO A 346 -19.62 2.67 -1.65
N LEU A 347 -19.83 1.65 -2.49
CA LEU A 347 -20.75 1.70 -3.61
C LEU A 347 -21.87 0.68 -3.42
N SER A 348 -23.11 1.13 -3.59
CA SER A 348 -24.34 0.35 -3.48
C SER A 348 -25.09 0.41 -4.80
N PHE A 349 -25.40 -0.75 -5.39
CA PHE A 349 -26.02 -0.82 -6.71
C PHE A 349 -27.45 -1.32 -6.69
N MET A 350 -27.76 -2.27 -5.82
CA MET A 350 -29.08 -2.89 -5.72
C MET A 350 -29.93 -2.24 -4.63
N ASP A 351 -29.35 -2.03 -3.47
CA ASP A 351 -29.98 -1.43 -2.30
C ASP A 351 -29.05 -0.36 -1.70
N ASP A 352 -29.57 0.83 -1.42
CA ASP A 352 -28.79 1.96 -0.89
C ASP A 352 -28.24 1.71 0.53
N GLU A 353 -28.76 0.71 1.25
CA GLU A 353 -28.31 0.31 2.59
C GLU A 353 -27.25 -0.80 2.55
N ILE A 354 -27.16 -1.54 1.44
CA ILE A 354 -26.21 -2.64 1.27
C ILE A 354 -25.06 -2.18 0.37
N VAL A 355 -23.84 -2.30 0.87
CA VAL A 355 -22.65 -1.98 0.08
C VAL A 355 -22.20 -3.22 -0.68
N ASP A 356 -22.10 -3.08 -1.99
CA ASP A 356 -21.72 -4.17 -2.89
C ASP A 356 -20.20 -4.19 -3.14
N LEU A 357 -19.60 -3.02 -3.39
CA LEU A 357 -18.19 -2.85 -3.72
C LEU A 357 -17.59 -1.62 -3.05
N ALA A 358 -16.27 -1.55 -3.04
CA ALA A 358 -15.51 -0.39 -2.62
C ALA A 358 -14.82 0.30 -3.80
N LEU A 359 -15.05 1.60 -3.99
CA LEU A 359 -14.28 2.44 -4.92
C LEU A 359 -12.94 2.80 -4.29
N VAL A 360 -11.87 2.49 -4.96
CA VAL A 360 -10.50 2.87 -4.57
C VAL A 360 -10.17 4.22 -5.18
N MET A 361 -9.76 5.18 -4.35
CA MET A 361 -9.36 6.50 -4.81
C MET A 361 -8.05 6.97 -4.21
N ASP A 362 -7.30 7.75 -4.99
CA ASP A 362 -6.04 8.40 -4.63
C ASP A 362 -6.15 9.92 -4.75
N LYS A 363 -5.42 10.66 -3.92
CA LYS A 363 -5.32 12.11 -4.03
C LYS A 363 -4.20 12.47 -4.99
N ALA A 364 -4.55 12.99 -6.16
CA ALA A 364 -3.59 13.37 -7.18
C ALA A 364 -2.82 14.64 -6.78
N LEU A 365 -1.51 14.60 -6.90
CA LEU A 365 -0.63 15.75 -6.79
C LEU A 365 -0.23 16.25 -8.19
N PRO A 366 -0.19 17.54 -8.46
CA PRO A 366 -0.38 18.67 -7.54
C PRO A 366 -1.83 19.17 -7.44
N SER A 367 -2.78 18.63 -8.22
CA SER A 367 -4.16 19.16 -8.31
C SER A 367 -4.92 19.11 -6.99
N GLY A 368 -4.56 18.20 -6.10
CA GLY A 368 -5.28 17.93 -4.85
C GLY A 368 -6.64 17.26 -5.05
N SER A 369 -7.07 16.99 -6.29
CA SER A 369 -8.33 16.29 -6.58
C SER A 369 -8.18 14.79 -6.35
N TYR A 370 -9.27 14.12 -5.97
CA TYR A 370 -9.30 12.68 -5.93
C TYR A 370 -9.53 12.07 -7.31
N ILE A 371 -8.89 10.94 -7.58
CA ILE A 371 -9.09 10.13 -8.78
C ILE A 371 -9.55 8.73 -8.34
N GLY A 372 -10.70 8.29 -8.87
CA GLY A 372 -11.17 6.92 -8.73
C GLY A 372 -10.45 6.00 -9.72
N HIS A 373 -9.79 4.97 -9.22
CA HIS A 373 -8.95 4.08 -10.02
C HIS A 373 -9.64 2.78 -10.41
N THR A 374 -10.28 2.13 -9.45
CA THR A 374 -10.89 0.81 -9.62
C THR A 374 -11.95 0.58 -8.55
N VAL A 375 -12.74 -0.47 -8.72
CA VAL A 375 -13.62 -1.02 -7.68
C VAL A 375 -13.13 -2.39 -7.26
N ILE A 376 -13.23 -2.70 -5.99
CA ILE A 376 -12.77 -3.97 -5.42
C ILE A 376 -13.83 -4.61 -4.54
N PRO A 377 -13.85 -5.94 -4.41
CA PRO A 377 -14.69 -6.66 -3.46
C PRO A 377 -14.44 -6.23 -2.03
N LEU A 378 -15.45 -6.34 -1.17
CA LEU A 378 -15.36 -5.93 0.24
C LEU A 378 -14.33 -6.73 1.03
N SER A 379 -14.09 -7.98 0.66
CA SER A 379 -13.03 -8.81 1.27
C SER A 379 -11.63 -8.24 1.03
N TRP A 380 -11.34 -7.80 -0.20
CA TRP A 380 -10.07 -7.14 -0.52
C TRP A 380 -9.96 -5.78 0.16
N ALA A 381 -11.07 -5.02 0.15
CA ALA A 381 -11.15 -3.73 0.83
C ALA A 381 -10.83 -3.86 2.33
N TYR A 382 -11.43 -4.85 3.01
CA TYR A 382 -11.20 -5.11 4.42
C TYR A 382 -9.75 -5.53 4.70
N ASN A 383 -9.23 -6.50 3.93
CA ASN A 383 -7.85 -6.98 4.06
C ASN A 383 -6.83 -5.84 3.96
N ASN A 384 -6.98 -4.95 2.98
CA ASN A 384 -6.07 -3.83 2.76
C ASN A 384 -6.25 -2.70 3.79
N ALA A 385 -7.47 -2.44 4.24
CA ALA A 385 -7.74 -1.47 5.30
C ALA A 385 -7.19 -1.95 6.65
N ARG A 386 -7.29 -3.27 6.93
CA ARG A 386 -6.81 -3.87 8.17
C ARG A 386 -5.30 -3.77 8.35
N LEU A 387 -4.53 -3.60 7.28
CA LEU A 387 -3.08 -3.37 7.38
C LEU A 387 -2.77 -2.09 8.16
N ILE A 388 -3.55 -1.03 7.96
CA ILE A 388 -3.37 0.23 8.70
C ILE A 388 -3.93 0.11 10.12
N THR A 389 -5.20 -0.29 10.21
CA THR A 389 -5.91 -0.45 11.48
C THR A 389 -7.16 -1.30 11.28
N ARG A 390 -7.75 -1.81 12.37
CA ARG A 390 -9.09 -2.40 12.31
C ARG A 390 -10.06 -1.36 11.79
N PRO A 391 -10.76 -1.59 10.66
CA PRO A 391 -11.75 -0.67 10.14
C PRO A 391 -12.86 -0.39 11.18
N ASN A 392 -13.17 0.88 11.35
CA ASN A 392 -14.25 1.34 12.24
C ASN A 392 -15.24 2.18 11.42
N SER A 393 -15.96 1.51 10.53
CA SER A 393 -16.97 2.11 9.65
C SER A 393 -18.25 1.28 9.70
N ASP A 394 -19.36 1.90 9.30
CA ASP A 394 -20.68 1.27 9.36
C ASP A 394 -20.94 0.26 8.22
N TRP A 395 -20.03 0.16 7.25
CA TRP A 395 -20.22 -0.63 6.05
C TRP A 395 -19.14 -1.71 5.80
N LEU A 396 -17.92 -1.50 6.28
CA LEU A 396 -16.81 -2.45 6.09
C LEU A 396 -16.66 -3.33 7.34
N ILE A 397 -17.59 -4.24 7.50
CA ILE A 397 -17.77 -5.08 8.68
C ILE A 397 -17.59 -6.55 8.28
N PRO A 398 -16.58 -7.27 8.84
CA PRO A 398 -16.25 -8.64 8.40
C PRO A 398 -17.39 -9.65 8.58
N GLU A 399 -18.31 -9.39 9.53
CA GLU A 399 -19.51 -10.21 9.77
C GLU A 399 -20.52 -10.18 8.62
N GLN A 400 -20.47 -9.14 7.78
CA GLN A 400 -21.40 -8.93 6.67
C GLN A 400 -20.80 -9.31 5.31
N ILE A 401 -19.47 -9.47 5.25
CA ILE A 401 -18.75 -9.76 4.01
C ILE A 401 -18.88 -11.25 3.67
N GLU A 402 -19.39 -11.53 2.48
CA GLU A 402 -19.40 -12.87 1.87
C GLU A 402 -18.23 -13.00 0.90
N THR A 403 -17.54 -14.13 0.95
CA THR A 403 -16.49 -14.45 -0.01
C THR A 403 -16.84 -15.74 -0.71
N ASN A 404 -16.90 -15.72 -2.02
CA ASN A 404 -17.10 -16.91 -2.84
C ASN A 404 -15.78 -17.53 -3.31
N GLU A 405 -14.65 -16.91 -3.00
CA GLU A 405 -13.33 -17.32 -3.48
C GLU A 405 -12.44 -17.72 -2.32
N VAL A 406 -11.83 -18.88 -2.46
CA VAL A 406 -10.67 -19.30 -1.67
C VAL A 406 -9.49 -18.53 -2.27
N GLU A 407 -9.20 -17.32 -1.77
CA GLU A 407 -7.94 -16.66 -2.08
C GLU A 407 -6.84 -17.46 -1.37
N GLU A 408 -5.97 -18.12 -2.14
CA GLU A 408 -4.73 -18.64 -1.62
C GLU A 408 -3.86 -17.45 -1.18
N PRO A 409 -3.33 -17.47 0.04
CA PRO A 409 -2.48 -16.41 0.59
C PRO A 409 -1.13 -16.29 -0.11
#